data_b7fa9607821164aa210130194564489e
#
_entry.id   b7fa9607821164aa210130194564489e
#
_cell.length_a   1.000
_cell.length_b   1.000
_cell.length_c   1.000
_cell.angle_alpha   90.00
_cell.angle_beta   90.00
_cell.angle_gamma   90.00
#
_symmetry.space_group_name_H-M   'P 1'
#
loop_
_entity.id
_entity.type
_entity.pdbx_description
1 polymer ?
#
loop_
_entity_poly.entity_id
_entity_poly.type
_entity_poly.pdbx_seq_one_letter_code
_entity_poly.pdbx_strand_id
1 'polypeptide(L)'
;MVGRLPGTSRSVTEFNYRISDAHEAHVFVGLTTSARGESATIAATFTEHGFGAIDLTHDDLAKEHVRYMVGGRSGLARDERLLRFVFPERPGALLKFLSLMRPTWNISLFHYRNQGADYGRILVGLQVPPEDHVAFDEFLRTLYLPFVEETANPAYRLFLRQ
;
A
#
# COMPACT_ATOMS: atom_id res chain seq x y z
N MET A 1 11.33 8.85 2.17
CA MET A 1 12.31 8.38 1.14
C MET A 1 11.91 6.97 0.74
N VAL A 2 11.06 6.82 -0.30
CA VAL A 2 10.72 5.50 -0.86
C VAL A 2 11.83 5.13 -1.83
N GLY A 3 12.95 4.64 -1.26
CA GLY A 3 14.09 4.17 -2.02
C GLY A 3 13.71 2.91 -2.81
N ARG A 4 14.26 2.76 -4.02
CA ARG A 4 14.35 1.47 -4.70
C ARG A 4 14.71 0.41 -3.67
N LEU A 5 13.96 -0.69 -3.66
CA LEU A 5 14.43 -1.90 -2.96
C LEU A 5 15.84 -2.22 -3.47
N PRO A 6 16.85 -2.25 -2.60
CA PRO A 6 18.22 -2.40 -3.05
C PRO A 6 18.39 -3.71 -3.80
N GLY A 7 18.84 -3.61 -5.03
CA GLY A 7 19.57 -4.67 -5.68
C GLY A 7 18.80 -5.73 -6.46
N THR A 8 17.47 -5.63 -6.71
CA THR A 8 16.82 -6.60 -7.62
C THR A 8 15.52 -6.06 -8.23
N SER A 9 15.30 -6.37 -9.48
CA SER A 9 14.02 -6.22 -10.20
C SER A 9 12.99 -7.27 -9.76
N ARG A 10 12.69 -7.33 -8.45
CA ARG A 10 11.67 -8.24 -7.92
C ARG A 10 10.30 -7.64 -8.04
N SER A 11 9.33 -8.46 -8.42
CA SER A 11 7.95 -8.04 -8.46
C SER A 11 7.32 -8.14 -7.08
N VAL A 12 6.63 -7.07 -6.67
CA VAL A 12 5.74 -7.09 -5.52
C VAL A 12 4.46 -7.81 -5.96
N THR A 13 4.12 -8.88 -5.26
CA THR A 13 2.89 -9.66 -5.54
C THR A 13 1.72 -9.20 -4.68
N GLU A 14 2.02 -8.63 -3.52
CA GLU A 14 1.05 -8.19 -2.55
C GLU A 14 1.66 -7.08 -1.67
N PHE A 15 0.86 -6.07 -1.35
CA PHE A 15 1.24 -5.01 -0.43
C PHE A 15 -0.01 -4.56 0.33
N ASN A 16 -0.06 -4.85 1.63
CA ASN A 16 -1.19 -4.52 2.48
C ASN A 16 -0.71 -3.66 3.66
N TYR A 17 -1.37 -2.54 3.84
CA TYR A 17 -1.13 -1.60 4.91
C TYR A 17 -2.45 -0.99 5.39
N ARG A 18 -2.58 -0.86 6.69
CA ARG A 18 -3.59 -0.04 7.36
C ARG A 18 -2.94 0.68 8.52
N ILE A 19 -3.15 1.97 8.63
CA ILE A 19 -2.70 2.72 9.80
C ILE A 19 -3.34 2.15 11.06
N SER A 20 -2.54 1.64 11.97
CA SER A 20 -2.97 1.00 13.22
C SER A 20 -2.19 1.51 14.43
N ASP A 21 -1.05 2.15 14.20
CA ASP A 21 -0.22 2.79 15.21
C ASP A 21 0.19 4.17 14.75
N ALA A 22 0.41 5.10 15.72
CA ALA A 22 0.78 6.49 15.43
C ALA A 22 2.27 6.69 15.15
N HIS A 23 3.11 5.73 15.52
CA HIS A 23 4.57 5.83 15.47
C HIS A 23 5.20 4.79 14.56
N GLU A 24 4.57 3.63 14.38
CA GLU A 24 5.07 2.53 13.58
C GLU A 24 4.11 2.12 12.48
N ALA A 25 4.65 1.85 11.29
CA ALA A 25 3.89 1.33 10.15
C ALA A 25 4.21 -0.14 9.94
N HIS A 26 3.22 -1.01 10.15
CA HIS A 26 3.34 -2.44 9.86
C HIS A 26 2.79 -2.73 8.47
N VAL A 27 3.66 -3.20 7.58
CA VAL A 27 3.33 -3.46 6.18
C VAL A 27 3.50 -4.94 5.87
N PHE A 28 2.48 -5.57 5.34
CA PHE A 28 2.56 -6.94 4.84
C PHE A 28 2.92 -6.91 3.35
N VAL A 29 4.05 -7.52 2.98
CA VAL A 29 4.58 -7.49 1.60
C VAL A 29 4.82 -8.91 1.10
N GLY A 30 4.24 -9.23 -0.05
CA GLY A 30 4.60 -10.42 -0.83
C GLY A 30 5.57 -10.05 -1.96
N LEU A 31 6.62 -10.84 -2.11
CA LEU A 31 7.65 -10.66 -3.15
C LEU A 31 7.88 -11.96 -3.91
N THR A 32 8.18 -11.85 -5.22
CA THR A 32 8.69 -12.99 -5.97
C THR A 32 10.11 -13.32 -5.53
N THR A 33 10.41 -14.61 -5.35
CA THR A 33 11.75 -15.13 -5.09
C THR A 33 12.20 -16.04 -6.22
N SER A 34 13.48 -16.05 -6.54
CA SER A 34 14.09 -16.86 -7.59
C SER A 34 14.71 -18.15 -7.06
N ALA A 35 15.00 -18.22 -5.75
CA ALA A 35 15.64 -19.38 -5.11
C ALA A 35 15.10 -19.63 -3.69
N ARG A 36 15.24 -20.87 -3.21
CA ARG A 36 14.95 -21.21 -1.81
C ARG A 36 15.91 -20.48 -0.88
N GLY A 37 15.38 -19.96 0.23
CA GLY A 37 16.16 -19.23 1.26
C GLY A 37 16.47 -17.78 0.92
N GLU A 38 16.06 -17.30 -0.25
CA GLU A 38 16.26 -15.91 -0.64
C GLU A 38 15.45 -14.94 0.23
N SER A 39 14.33 -15.37 0.80
CA SER A 39 13.49 -14.58 1.70
C SER A 39 14.25 -14.06 2.92
N ALA A 40 15.09 -14.90 3.53
CA ALA A 40 15.93 -14.50 4.66
C ALA A 40 16.94 -13.41 4.28
N THR A 41 17.55 -13.51 3.10
CA THR A 41 18.47 -12.48 2.58
C THR A 41 17.74 -11.16 2.31
N ILE A 42 16.52 -11.23 1.79
CA ILE A 42 15.68 -10.04 1.57
C ILE A 42 15.35 -9.38 2.91
N ALA A 43 14.93 -10.14 3.91
CA ALA A 43 14.64 -9.61 5.24
C ALA A 43 15.87 -8.96 5.88
N ALA A 44 17.05 -9.59 5.77
CA ALA A 44 18.31 -9.02 6.23
C ALA A 44 18.63 -7.70 5.53
N THR A 45 18.43 -7.62 4.22
CA THR A 45 18.65 -6.38 3.45
C THR A 45 17.74 -5.24 3.93
N PHE A 46 16.47 -5.52 4.22
CA PHE A 46 15.58 -4.51 4.80
C PHE A 46 16.10 -4.01 6.16
N THR A 47 16.55 -4.94 7.00
CA THR A 47 17.09 -4.61 8.34
C THR A 47 18.36 -3.75 8.23
N GLU A 48 19.26 -4.05 7.30
CA GLU A 48 20.47 -3.25 7.02
C GLU A 48 20.14 -1.81 6.57
N HIS A 49 18.95 -1.62 5.94
CA HIS A 49 18.47 -0.30 5.54
C HIS A 49 17.59 0.39 6.62
N GLY A 50 17.56 -0.14 7.84
CA GLY A 50 16.87 0.47 8.98
C GLY A 50 15.38 0.13 9.10
N PHE A 51 14.87 -0.86 8.34
CA PHE A 51 13.51 -1.35 8.47
C PHE A 51 13.49 -2.62 9.33
N GLY A 52 12.63 -2.66 10.34
CA GLY A 52 12.33 -3.92 11.03
C GLY A 52 11.66 -4.90 10.06
N ALA A 53 12.26 -6.05 9.81
CA ALA A 53 11.71 -7.03 8.87
C ALA A 53 11.66 -8.42 9.50
N ILE A 54 10.53 -9.10 9.29
CA ILE A 54 10.30 -10.48 9.73
C ILE A 54 9.99 -11.32 8.49
N ASP A 55 10.73 -12.39 8.28
CA ASP A 55 10.45 -13.37 7.21
C ASP A 55 9.30 -14.29 7.63
N LEU A 56 8.14 -14.14 6.97
CA LEU A 56 6.94 -14.93 7.21
C LEU A 56 6.72 -16.04 6.15
N THR A 57 7.72 -16.34 5.34
CA THR A 57 7.60 -17.31 4.24
C THR A 57 7.14 -18.70 4.70
N HIS A 58 7.51 -19.09 5.90
CA HIS A 58 7.17 -20.38 6.50
C HIS A 58 6.13 -20.28 7.63
N ASP A 59 5.54 -19.12 7.83
CA ASP A 59 4.47 -18.91 8.80
C ASP A 59 3.10 -19.17 8.15
N ASP A 60 2.46 -20.28 8.54
CA ASP A 60 1.17 -20.68 7.98
C ASP A 60 0.04 -19.76 8.42
N LEU A 61 0.07 -19.24 9.66
CA LEU A 61 -0.88 -18.24 10.13
C LEU A 61 -0.84 -16.99 9.24
N ALA A 62 0.35 -16.50 8.93
CA ALA A 62 0.53 -15.34 8.08
C ALA A 62 0.01 -15.58 6.65
N LYS A 63 0.35 -16.73 6.05
CA LYS A 63 -0.02 -17.08 4.67
C LYS A 63 -1.51 -17.38 4.48
N GLU A 64 -2.10 -18.06 5.44
CA GLU A 64 -3.48 -18.56 5.29
C GLU A 64 -4.52 -17.57 5.84
N HIS A 65 -4.15 -16.75 6.82
CA HIS A 65 -5.11 -15.89 7.52
C HIS A 65 -4.69 -14.43 7.57
N VAL A 66 -3.56 -14.08 8.20
CA VAL A 66 -3.19 -12.69 8.50
C VAL A 66 -3.12 -11.81 7.25
N ARG A 67 -2.62 -12.34 6.14
CA ARG A 67 -2.56 -11.61 4.86
C ARG A 67 -3.91 -11.05 4.40
N TYR A 68 -5.02 -11.68 4.77
CA TYR A 68 -6.37 -11.26 4.43
C TYR A 68 -7.00 -10.35 5.49
N MET A 69 -6.38 -10.24 6.65
CA MET A 69 -6.86 -9.48 7.80
C MET A 69 -6.12 -8.15 8.00
N VAL A 70 -5.01 -7.93 7.28
CA VAL A 70 -4.32 -6.64 7.27
C VAL A 70 -5.23 -5.62 6.58
N GLY A 71 -5.82 -4.74 7.37
CA GLY A 71 -6.83 -3.81 6.91
C GLY A 71 -7.87 -3.56 8.01
N GLY A 72 -9.12 -3.34 7.62
CA GLY A 72 -10.23 -3.13 8.54
C GLY A 72 -10.33 -1.68 9.05
N ARG A 73 -11.04 -1.50 10.15
CA ARG A 73 -11.27 -0.18 10.75
C ARG A 73 -10.03 0.31 11.48
N SER A 74 -9.83 1.63 11.44
CA SER A 74 -8.76 2.28 12.21
C SER A 74 -9.25 3.58 12.82
N GLY A 75 -9.10 3.73 14.13
CA GLY A 75 -9.38 4.96 14.86
C GLY A 75 -8.41 6.11 14.53
N LEU A 76 -7.33 5.83 13.80
CA LEU A 76 -6.34 6.82 13.38
C LEU A 76 -6.60 7.38 11.97
N ALA A 77 -7.50 6.78 11.20
CA ALA A 77 -7.83 7.23 9.85
C ALA A 77 -8.85 8.37 9.88
N ARG A 78 -8.36 9.60 10.06
CA ARG A 78 -9.18 10.82 10.05
C ARG A 78 -9.21 11.44 8.65
N ASP A 79 -10.34 12.08 8.29
CA ASP A 79 -10.51 12.78 7.00
C ASP A 79 -10.10 11.92 5.81
N GLU A 80 -10.42 10.61 5.90
CA GLU A 80 -9.99 9.63 4.92
C GLU A 80 -10.83 9.72 3.66
N ARG A 81 -10.16 9.88 2.53
CA ARG A 81 -10.71 9.67 1.19
C ARG A 81 -10.24 8.31 0.68
N LEU A 82 -11.18 7.48 0.28
CA LEU A 82 -10.91 6.15 -0.24
C LEU A 82 -11.04 6.13 -1.76
N LEU A 83 -9.97 5.70 -2.45
CA LEU A 83 -9.92 5.66 -3.90
C LEU A 83 -9.47 4.29 -4.38
N ARG A 84 -10.10 3.83 -5.43
CA ARG A 84 -9.70 2.63 -6.17
C ARG A 84 -9.11 3.02 -7.51
N PHE A 85 -7.85 2.67 -7.73
CA PHE A 85 -7.11 2.96 -8.95
C PHE A 85 -6.91 1.72 -9.81
N VAL A 86 -6.75 1.94 -11.11
CA VAL A 86 -6.19 0.97 -12.04
C VAL A 86 -4.79 1.44 -12.42
N PHE A 87 -3.79 0.69 -11.99
CA PHE A 87 -2.38 1.00 -12.24
C PHE A 87 -1.83 0.10 -13.35
N PRO A 88 -1.02 0.64 -14.27
CA PRO A 88 -0.25 -0.20 -15.18
C PRO A 88 0.82 -0.98 -14.41
N GLU A 89 0.91 -2.29 -14.68
CA GLU A 89 1.92 -3.19 -14.09
C GLU A 89 3.30 -2.96 -14.73
N ARG A 90 3.84 -1.75 -14.54
CA ARG A 90 5.17 -1.39 -15.03
C ARG A 90 6.03 -0.80 -13.92
N PRO A 91 7.35 -1.03 -13.96
CA PRO A 91 8.26 -0.48 -12.96
C PRO A 91 8.12 1.03 -12.82
N GLY A 92 8.08 1.52 -11.58
CA GLY A 92 8.04 2.94 -11.27
C GLY A 92 6.66 3.59 -11.25
N ALA A 93 5.57 2.93 -11.67
CA ALA A 93 4.23 3.53 -11.65
C ALA A 93 3.80 3.93 -10.22
N LEU A 94 3.99 3.05 -9.25
CA LEU A 94 3.71 3.35 -7.84
C LEU A 94 4.63 4.46 -7.30
N LEU A 95 5.92 4.42 -7.63
CA LEU A 95 6.86 5.46 -7.20
C LEU A 95 6.46 6.83 -7.74
N LYS A 96 6.04 6.90 -9.00
CA LYS A 96 5.53 8.13 -9.60
C LYS A 96 4.29 8.65 -8.86
N PHE A 97 3.34 7.78 -8.54
CA PHE A 97 2.17 8.14 -7.76
C PHE A 97 2.56 8.75 -6.40
N LEU A 98 3.42 8.05 -5.64
CA LEU A 98 3.87 8.50 -4.33
C LEU A 98 4.66 9.81 -4.38
N SER A 99 5.48 10.02 -5.43
CA SER A 99 6.30 11.22 -5.58
C SER A 99 5.50 12.49 -5.89
N LEU A 100 4.28 12.35 -6.39
CA LEU A 100 3.38 13.47 -6.69
C LEU A 100 2.48 13.85 -5.51
N MET A 101 2.44 13.04 -4.46
CA MET A 101 1.66 13.33 -3.26
C MET A 101 2.27 14.47 -2.44
N ARG A 102 1.42 15.29 -1.84
CA ARG A 102 1.89 16.28 -0.85
C ARG A 102 2.34 15.59 0.43
N PRO A 103 3.37 16.10 1.11
CA PRO A 103 3.83 15.53 2.39
C PRO A 103 2.77 15.56 3.52
N THR A 104 1.77 16.43 3.41
CA THR A 104 0.67 16.56 4.36
C THR A 104 -0.39 15.46 4.22
N TRP A 105 -0.40 14.72 3.10
CA TRP A 105 -1.36 13.64 2.87
C TRP A 105 -0.75 12.31 3.31
N ASN A 106 -1.33 11.74 4.34
CA ASN A 106 -0.85 10.48 4.88
C ASN A 106 -1.63 9.30 4.27
N ILE A 107 -0.92 8.24 3.89
CA ILE A 107 -1.54 6.99 3.47
C ILE A 107 -2.06 6.28 4.72
N SER A 108 -3.35 6.09 4.80
CA SER A 108 -4.03 5.40 5.90
C SER A 108 -4.39 3.95 5.57
N LEU A 109 -4.56 3.64 4.28
CA LEU A 109 -4.81 2.32 3.75
C LEU A 109 -4.11 2.15 2.41
N PHE A 110 -3.49 1.01 2.20
CA PHE A 110 -2.98 0.60 0.91
C PHE A 110 -3.18 -0.89 0.74
N HIS A 111 -3.92 -1.26 -0.28
CA HIS A 111 -4.15 -2.66 -0.63
C HIS A 111 -3.85 -2.86 -2.11
N TYR A 112 -2.84 -3.65 -2.40
CA TYR A 112 -2.45 -4.06 -3.74
C TYR A 112 -2.26 -5.57 -3.79
N ARG A 113 -2.76 -6.18 -4.86
CA ARG A 113 -2.53 -7.58 -5.20
C ARG A 113 -2.31 -7.71 -6.70
N ASN A 114 -1.20 -8.30 -7.07
CA ASN A 114 -0.93 -8.68 -8.46
C ASN A 114 -1.83 -9.88 -8.83
N GLN A 115 -2.60 -9.73 -9.88
CA GLN A 115 -3.51 -10.76 -10.39
C GLN A 115 -3.03 -11.39 -11.71
N GLY A 116 -1.77 -11.12 -12.10
CA GLY A 116 -1.17 -11.65 -13.33
C GLY A 116 -1.67 -10.96 -14.61
N ALA A 117 -2.29 -9.78 -14.48
CA ALA A 117 -2.74 -8.97 -15.62
C ALA A 117 -1.79 -7.79 -15.85
N ASP A 118 -1.91 -7.11 -17.00
CA ASP A 118 -1.12 -5.92 -17.35
C ASP A 118 -1.46 -4.69 -16.48
N TYR A 119 -2.50 -4.79 -15.65
CA TYR A 119 -2.99 -3.75 -14.76
C TYR A 119 -3.27 -4.28 -13.36
N GLY A 120 -2.69 -3.63 -12.36
CA GLY A 120 -2.99 -3.86 -10.94
C GLY A 120 -4.15 -3.00 -10.46
N ARG A 121 -4.99 -3.55 -9.59
CA ARG A 121 -6.03 -2.81 -8.89
C ARG A 121 -5.55 -2.48 -7.50
N ILE A 122 -5.56 -1.19 -7.17
CA ILE A 122 -5.07 -0.68 -5.90
C ILE A 122 -6.22 0.03 -5.19
N LEU A 123 -6.40 -0.25 -3.91
CA LEU A 123 -7.25 0.51 -3.02
C LEU A 123 -6.35 1.34 -2.10
N VAL A 124 -6.56 2.66 -2.11
CA VAL A 124 -5.77 3.61 -1.31
C VAL A 124 -6.69 4.45 -0.47
N GLY A 125 -6.45 4.49 0.83
CA GLY A 125 -7.01 5.48 1.75
C GLY A 125 -5.98 6.58 2.00
N LEU A 126 -6.39 7.83 1.85
CA LEU A 126 -5.55 9.00 2.06
C LEU A 126 -6.23 9.94 3.06
N GLN A 127 -5.50 10.34 4.09
CA GLN A 127 -5.94 11.38 5.01
C GLN A 127 -5.69 12.73 4.35
N VAL A 128 -6.78 13.37 3.93
CA VAL A 128 -6.74 14.65 3.21
C VAL A 128 -7.49 15.68 4.05
N PRO A 129 -6.80 16.65 4.68
CA PRO A 129 -7.44 17.70 5.42
C PRO A 129 -8.49 18.46 4.57
N PRO A 130 -9.60 18.92 5.15
CA PRO A 130 -10.67 19.60 4.39
C PRO A 130 -10.17 20.79 3.56
N GLU A 131 -9.20 21.54 4.05
CA GLU A 131 -8.57 22.67 3.36
C GLU A 131 -7.79 22.25 2.10
N ASP A 132 -7.38 21.01 2.02
CA ASP A 132 -6.61 20.47 0.89
C ASP A 132 -7.49 19.77 -0.18
N HIS A 133 -8.81 19.68 0.01
CA HIS A 133 -9.69 18.93 -0.92
C HIS A 133 -9.58 19.41 -2.38
N VAL A 134 -9.54 20.73 -2.61
CA VAL A 134 -9.40 21.30 -3.96
C VAL A 134 -8.07 20.89 -4.60
N ALA A 135 -6.99 21.00 -3.83
CA ALA A 135 -5.65 20.62 -4.29
C ALA A 135 -5.53 19.10 -4.52
N PHE A 136 -6.24 18.31 -3.72
CA PHE A 136 -6.29 16.87 -3.89
C PHE A 136 -7.06 16.46 -5.16
N ASP A 137 -8.18 17.13 -5.46
CA ASP A 137 -8.93 16.89 -6.69
C ASP A 137 -8.11 17.27 -7.94
N GLU A 138 -7.27 18.31 -7.85
CA GLU A 138 -6.33 18.66 -8.90
C GLU A 138 -5.23 17.61 -9.07
N PHE A 139 -4.65 17.14 -7.97
CA PHE A 139 -3.70 16.03 -7.97
C PHE A 139 -4.28 14.79 -8.68
N LEU A 140 -5.51 14.39 -8.35
CA LEU A 140 -6.16 13.24 -9.00
C LEU A 140 -6.27 13.41 -10.52
N ARG A 141 -6.54 14.63 -11.00
CA ARG A 141 -6.60 14.92 -12.45
C ARG A 141 -5.22 14.83 -13.12
N THR A 142 -4.15 15.24 -12.42
CA THR A 142 -2.78 15.22 -12.95
C THR A 142 -2.17 13.83 -13.00
N LEU A 143 -2.73 12.87 -12.29
CA LEU A 143 -2.25 11.48 -12.30
C LEU A 143 -2.46 10.77 -13.63
N TYR A 144 -3.48 11.17 -14.40
CA TYR A 144 -3.90 10.48 -15.62
C TYR A 144 -4.13 8.96 -15.42
N LEU A 145 -4.54 8.56 -14.24
CA LEU A 145 -4.87 7.18 -13.89
C LEU A 145 -6.39 7.04 -13.73
N PRO A 146 -7.00 6.00 -14.29
CA PRO A 146 -8.40 5.71 -14.02
C PRO A 146 -8.60 5.44 -12.53
N PHE A 147 -9.56 6.13 -11.92
CA PHE A 147 -9.89 5.91 -10.51
C PHE A 147 -11.40 6.01 -10.28
N VAL A 148 -11.82 5.45 -9.15
CA VAL A 148 -13.18 5.57 -8.62
C VAL A 148 -13.07 6.02 -7.16
N GLU A 149 -13.80 7.08 -6.82
CA GLU A 149 -13.93 7.51 -5.43
C GLU A 149 -14.90 6.56 -4.69
N GLU A 150 -14.42 5.92 -3.64
CA GLU A 150 -15.16 4.92 -2.87
C GLU A 150 -15.54 5.41 -1.46
N THR A 151 -15.27 6.66 -1.12
CA THR A 151 -15.52 7.23 0.22
C THR A 151 -17.01 7.16 0.61
N ALA A 152 -17.92 7.24 -0.35
CA ALA A 152 -19.35 7.10 -0.13
C ALA A 152 -19.86 5.64 -0.21
N ASN A 153 -19.00 4.69 -0.57
CA ASN A 153 -19.37 3.29 -0.77
C ASN A 153 -19.89 2.67 0.53
N PRO A 154 -21.06 1.98 0.52
CA PRO A 154 -21.59 1.32 1.71
C PRO A 154 -20.64 0.28 2.33
N ALA A 155 -19.91 -0.48 1.52
CA ALA A 155 -18.95 -1.46 2.03
C ALA A 155 -17.81 -0.80 2.81
N TYR A 156 -17.30 0.35 2.31
CA TYR A 156 -16.32 1.13 3.06
C TYR A 156 -16.87 1.59 4.40
N ARG A 157 -18.09 2.16 4.42
CA ARG A 157 -18.71 2.65 5.65
C ARG A 157 -18.96 1.55 6.68
N LEU A 158 -19.34 0.35 6.22
CA LEU A 158 -19.65 -0.78 7.10
C LEU A 158 -18.41 -1.47 7.66
N PHE A 159 -17.33 -1.59 6.86
CA PHE A 159 -16.22 -2.48 7.21
C PHE A 159 -14.88 -1.78 7.43
N LEU A 160 -14.66 -0.60 6.83
CA LEU A 160 -13.35 0.06 6.86
C LEU A 160 -13.37 1.42 7.56
N ARG A 161 -14.47 2.16 7.49
CA ARG A 161 -14.61 3.46 8.12
C ARG A 161 -14.89 3.31 9.63
N GLN A 162 -14.31 4.22 10.42
CA GLN A 162 -14.65 4.36 11.83
C GLN A 162 -16.06 4.92 11.98
#